data_8192f251726c157e66413c20fad525eb
#
_entry.id   8192f251726c157e66413c20fad525eb
#
_cell.length_a   1.000
_cell.length_b   1.000
_cell.length_c   1.000
_cell.angle_alpha   90.00
_cell.angle_beta   90.00
_cell.angle_gamma   90.00
#
_symmetry.space_group_name_H-M   'P 1'
#
loop_
_entity.id
_entity.type
_entity.pdbx_description
1 polymer ?
#
loop_
_entity_poly.entity_id
_entity_poly.type
_entity_poly.pdbx_seq_one_letter_code
_entity_poly.pdbx_strand_id
1 'polypeptide(L)'
;LDGDLDLFVVSGGGEYKNKSPYLKDRVYLNDGKGDFIYSEESLPAYFSNGSVVRSSDINQDGYPDFFIGTRAVSGDFAAPTQAQLLINKQGKLSLSEDQFLSDLGMVTDAFFIDYDKDGDEDLWVVAEWAKGRIFQNNKGEFIELTQQLFLDQPTGLWQSTTPFDIDLDGDIDLVVGNVGLNTKYTASSKFPLKMYRTDVDNNGQEETLLAIAKEGVYYPFDDKDRLQEQLQSFIRKRFNNYIDFAGKPMEAIFGKEILAGAEQFEVSELRSGYFENTPEGYQFIP
;
A
#
# COMPACT_ATOMS: atom_id res chain seq x y z
N LEU A 1 -12.30 24.72 12.06
CA LEU A 1 -13.48 24.26 12.83
C LEU A 1 -14.48 25.40 12.92
N ASP A 2 -15.14 25.72 11.82
CA ASP A 2 -16.18 26.76 11.69
C ASP A 2 -17.60 26.16 11.65
N GLY A 3 -17.70 24.82 11.60
CA GLY A 3 -18.96 24.08 11.72
C GLY A 3 -19.48 23.52 10.40
N ASP A 4 -18.76 23.70 9.29
CA ASP A 4 -19.08 23.07 8.00
C ASP A 4 -18.00 22.04 7.59
N LEU A 5 -18.28 21.30 6.51
CA LEU A 5 -17.38 20.26 6.01
C LEU A 5 -16.51 20.80 4.89
N ASP A 6 -15.23 20.81 5.11
CA ASP A 6 -14.21 21.11 4.11
C ASP A 6 -13.91 19.87 3.24
N LEU A 7 -13.23 20.08 2.11
CA LEU A 7 -12.83 19.01 1.21
C LEU A 7 -11.30 18.87 1.16
N PHE A 8 -10.81 17.71 1.55
CA PHE A 8 -9.42 17.31 1.36
C PHE A 8 -9.31 16.41 0.12
N VAL A 9 -8.46 16.77 -0.83
CA VAL A 9 -8.25 16.03 -2.09
C VAL A 9 -6.83 15.50 -2.13
N VAL A 10 -6.69 14.18 -2.03
CA VAL A 10 -5.43 13.48 -2.21
C VAL A 10 -5.12 13.36 -3.69
N SER A 11 -3.89 13.66 -4.07
CA SER A 11 -3.43 13.63 -5.45
C SER A 11 -2.47 12.46 -5.68
N GLY A 12 -2.74 11.66 -6.70
CA GLY A 12 -1.92 10.52 -7.08
C GLY A 12 -1.98 10.27 -8.59
N GLY A 13 -1.11 9.41 -9.07
CA GLY A 13 -1.08 8.97 -10.47
C GLY A 13 0.33 8.61 -10.93
N GLY A 14 0.43 7.59 -11.80
CA GLY A 14 1.70 7.13 -12.37
C GLY A 14 2.22 7.96 -13.55
N GLU A 15 1.42 8.91 -14.05
CA GLU A 15 1.71 9.67 -15.27
C GLU A 15 2.69 10.84 -15.05
N TYR A 16 2.82 11.30 -13.81
CA TYR A 16 3.65 12.43 -13.47
C TYR A 16 4.97 11.99 -12.83
N LYS A 17 6.04 12.73 -13.10
CA LYS A 17 7.32 12.50 -12.42
C LYS A 17 7.18 12.79 -10.92
N ASN A 18 7.98 12.08 -10.12
CA ASN A 18 8.05 12.32 -8.68
C ASN A 18 8.30 13.82 -8.39
N LYS A 19 7.62 14.36 -7.37
CA LYS A 19 7.61 15.81 -7.00
C LYS A 19 6.97 16.73 -8.06
N SER A 20 6.17 16.22 -8.97
CA SER A 20 5.38 17.04 -9.87
C SER A 20 4.37 17.90 -9.07
N PRO A 21 4.13 19.18 -9.45
CA PRO A 21 3.10 20.01 -8.82
C PRO A 21 1.69 19.39 -8.89
N TYR A 22 1.43 18.49 -9.84
CA TYR A 22 0.17 17.77 -9.98
C TYR A 22 -0.03 16.67 -8.91
N LEU A 23 1.04 16.31 -8.19
CA LEU A 23 1.00 15.38 -7.05
C LEU A 23 0.88 16.14 -5.71
N LYS A 24 0.58 17.43 -5.71
CA LYS A 24 0.31 18.20 -4.50
C LYS A 24 -1.13 17.98 -4.07
N ASP A 25 -1.35 17.56 -2.83
CA ASP A 25 -2.68 17.48 -2.23
C ASP A 25 -3.30 18.86 -2.06
N ARG A 26 -4.61 18.94 -1.95
CA ARG A 26 -5.36 20.19 -1.94
C ARG A 26 -6.45 20.18 -0.88
N VAL A 27 -6.62 21.32 -0.24
CA VAL A 27 -7.75 21.60 0.64
C VAL A 27 -8.62 22.68 0.02
N TYR A 28 -9.94 22.45 0.07
CA TYR A 28 -10.93 23.43 -0.31
C TYR A 28 -11.81 23.70 0.90
N LEU A 29 -11.81 24.95 1.34
CA LEU A 29 -12.64 25.40 2.47
C LEU A 29 -14.07 25.66 1.97
N ASN A 30 -15.05 25.15 2.70
CA ASN A 30 -16.45 25.38 2.47
C ASN A 30 -16.85 26.73 3.14
N ASP A 31 -17.73 27.48 2.52
CA ASP A 31 -18.26 28.74 3.09
C ASP A 31 -19.56 28.53 3.88
N GLY A 32 -19.94 27.27 4.18
CA GLY A 32 -21.21 26.91 4.83
C GLY A 32 -22.43 27.01 3.93
N LYS A 33 -22.27 27.37 2.64
CA LYS A 33 -23.35 27.47 1.65
C LYS A 33 -23.17 26.50 0.48
N GLY A 34 -22.05 25.77 0.46
CA GLY A 34 -21.70 24.79 -0.57
C GLY A 34 -20.72 25.31 -1.61
N ASP A 35 -20.17 26.51 -1.43
CA ASP A 35 -19.09 27.02 -2.27
C ASP A 35 -17.73 26.64 -1.66
N PHE A 36 -16.88 25.98 -2.45
CA PHE A 36 -15.56 25.51 -2.05
C PHE A 36 -14.46 26.38 -2.61
N ILE A 37 -13.64 26.96 -1.73
CA ILE A 37 -12.53 27.85 -2.07
C ILE A 37 -11.21 27.13 -1.83
N TYR A 38 -10.37 27.01 -2.88
CA TYR A 38 -9.03 26.42 -2.75
C TYR A 38 -8.17 27.24 -1.77
N SER A 39 -7.58 26.53 -0.79
CA SER A 39 -6.68 27.12 0.20
C SER A 39 -5.26 26.58 0.01
N GLU A 40 -4.39 27.41 -0.58
CA GLU A 40 -3.00 27.04 -0.80
C GLU A 40 -2.18 26.91 0.49
N GLU A 41 -2.57 27.66 1.53
CA GLU A 41 -1.84 27.77 2.80
C GLU A 41 -2.24 26.68 3.82
N SER A 42 -3.30 25.92 3.56
CA SER A 42 -3.79 24.90 4.51
C SER A 42 -2.85 23.72 4.67
N LEU A 43 -2.03 23.39 3.68
CA LEU A 43 -1.12 22.25 3.71
C LEU A 43 0.35 22.70 3.72
N PRO A 44 1.22 22.00 4.48
CA PRO A 44 2.66 22.18 4.37
C PRO A 44 3.14 21.75 2.97
N ALA A 45 4.36 22.17 2.60
CA ALA A 45 4.93 21.81 1.32
C ALA A 45 5.44 20.35 1.34
N TYR A 46 4.68 19.45 0.72
CA TYR A 46 5.10 18.06 0.45
C TYR A 46 4.53 17.59 -0.89
N PHE A 47 5.05 16.46 -1.37
CA PHE A 47 4.53 15.78 -2.55
C PHE A 47 4.41 14.30 -2.21
N SER A 48 3.24 13.73 -2.45
CA SER A 48 3.02 12.30 -2.32
C SER A 48 2.29 11.78 -3.56
N ASN A 49 2.44 10.50 -3.84
CA ASN A 49 1.55 9.79 -4.75
C ASN A 49 0.46 9.14 -3.88
N GLY A 50 -0.39 10.00 -3.33
CA GLY A 50 -1.37 9.64 -2.33
C GLY A 50 -2.45 8.71 -2.86
N SER A 51 -2.91 7.79 -2.03
CA SER A 51 -3.97 6.81 -2.30
C SER A 51 -5.18 7.01 -1.43
N VAL A 52 -4.98 7.40 -0.20
CA VAL A 52 -6.02 7.51 0.82
C VAL A 52 -5.69 8.63 1.79
N VAL A 53 -6.72 9.29 2.32
CA VAL A 53 -6.63 10.18 3.49
C VAL A 53 -7.65 9.73 4.54
N ARG A 54 -7.23 9.73 5.80
CA ARG A 54 -8.09 9.47 6.97
C ARG A 54 -7.81 10.50 8.03
N SER A 55 -8.85 10.91 8.75
CA SER A 55 -8.75 11.90 9.82
C SER A 55 -9.14 11.32 11.17
N SER A 56 -8.41 11.70 12.21
CA SER A 56 -8.69 11.43 13.61
C SER A 56 -8.02 12.50 14.47
N ASP A 57 -8.54 12.74 15.66
CA ASP A 57 -7.86 13.55 16.69
C ASP A 57 -6.91 12.63 17.48
N ILE A 58 -5.74 12.32 16.85
CA ILE A 58 -4.82 11.28 17.35
C ILE A 58 -4.10 11.66 18.65
N ASN A 59 -4.03 12.95 18.95
CA ASN A 59 -3.36 13.49 20.13
C ASN A 59 -4.33 14.05 21.17
N GLN A 60 -5.64 13.96 20.92
CA GLN A 60 -6.75 14.42 21.78
C GLN A 60 -6.67 15.92 22.10
N ASP A 61 -6.24 16.76 21.16
CA ASP A 61 -6.17 18.21 21.33
C ASP A 61 -7.42 18.97 20.83
N GLY A 62 -8.39 18.24 20.27
CA GLY A 62 -9.66 18.75 19.76
C GLY A 62 -9.61 19.18 18.28
N TYR A 63 -8.51 18.92 17.57
CA TYR A 63 -8.35 19.22 16.16
C TYR A 63 -8.07 17.96 15.37
N PRO A 64 -8.73 17.73 14.20
CA PRO A 64 -8.48 16.53 13.41
C PRO A 64 -7.09 16.57 12.76
N ASP A 65 -6.34 15.51 12.97
CA ASP A 65 -5.08 15.19 12.28
C ASP A 65 -5.37 14.32 11.04
N PHE A 66 -4.41 14.15 10.13
CA PHE A 66 -4.65 13.44 8.88
C PHE A 66 -3.51 12.45 8.57
N PHE A 67 -3.87 11.19 8.38
CA PHE A 67 -2.99 10.19 7.77
C PHE A 67 -3.20 10.17 6.26
N ILE A 68 -2.11 10.19 5.48
CA ILE A 68 -2.13 10.12 4.01
C ILE A 68 -1.27 8.93 3.59
N GLY A 69 -1.92 7.88 3.07
CA GLY A 69 -1.24 6.73 2.50
C GLY A 69 -0.64 7.05 1.14
N THR A 70 0.54 6.53 0.85
CA THR A 70 1.22 6.65 -0.44
C THR A 70 1.33 5.29 -1.11
N ARG A 71 0.86 5.16 -2.35
CA ARG A 71 0.82 3.87 -3.05
C ARG A 71 2.10 3.56 -3.82
N ALA A 72 2.72 4.54 -4.46
CA ALA A 72 3.87 4.28 -5.32
C ALA A 72 4.77 5.52 -5.44
N VAL A 73 6.01 5.31 -5.80
CA VAL A 73 6.86 6.36 -6.36
C VAL A 73 6.58 6.44 -7.85
N SER A 74 6.28 7.64 -8.34
CA SER A 74 5.93 7.84 -9.74
C SER A 74 7.11 7.48 -10.67
N GLY A 75 6.87 6.54 -11.58
CA GLY A 75 7.87 6.02 -12.50
C GLY A 75 8.79 4.93 -11.94
N ASP A 76 8.60 4.53 -10.67
CA ASP A 76 9.36 3.47 -10.03
C ASP A 76 8.42 2.64 -9.14
N PHE A 77 7.73 1.68 -9.75
CA PHE A 77 6.77 0.82 -9.06
C PHE A 77 7.48 -0.06 -8.03
N ALA A 78 6.85 -0.25 -6.87
CA ALA A 78 7.39 -0.96 -5.72
C ALA A 78 8.64 -0.34 -5.07
N ALA A 79 9.07 0.85 -5.49
CA ALA A 79 10.05 1.60 -4.72
C ALA A 79 9.51 1.95 -3.31
N PRO A 80 10.38 2.06 -2.30
CA PRO A 80 9.96 2.46 -0.96
C PRO A 80 9.16 3.76 -0.99
N THR A 81 7.98 3.75 -0.38
CA THR A 81 7.10 4.91 -0.27
C THR A 81 7.16 5.47 1.15
N GLN A 82 6.77 6.72 1.30
CA GLN A 82 6.62 7.35 2.61
C GLN A 82 5.19 7.90 2.73
N ALA A 83 4.42 7.35 3.66
CA ALA A 83 3.15 7.93 4.08
C ALA A 83 3.39 9.25 4.82
N GLN A 84 2.34 10.06 4.94
CA GLN A 84 2.41 11.34 5.64
C GLN A 84 1.42 11.34 6.82
N LEU A 85 1.83 11.94 7.92
CA LEU A 85 0.97 12.25 9.03
C LEU A 85 1.00 13.78 9.22
N LEU A 86 -0.14 14.41 9.09
CA LEU A 86 -0.30 15.85 9.28
C LEU A 86 -0.93 16.10 10.64
N ILE A 87 -0.18 16.75 11.52
CA ILE A 87 -0.65 17.15 12.84
C ILE A 87 -1.25 18.56 12.76
N ASN A 88 -2.48 18.67 13.23
CA ASN A 88 -3.24 19.91 13.24
C ASN A 88 -3.14 20.60 14.60
N LYS A 89 -2.45 21.72 14.64
CA LYS A 89 -2.39 22.58 15.85
C LYS A 89 -3.20 23.84 15.63
N GLN A 90 -4.46 23.83 16.13
CA GLN A 90 -5.35 24.98 16.07
C GLN A 90 -5.61 25.50 14.64
N GLY A 91 -5.83 24.58 13.68
CA GLY A 91 -6.06 24.90 12.27
C GLY A 91 -4.79 24.99 11.41
N LYS A 92 -3.61 24.82 11.98
CA LYS A 92 -2.35 24.82 11.25
C LYS A 92 -1.79 23.40 11.14
N LEU A 93 -1.75 22.86 9.92
CA LEU A 93 -1.20 21.53 9.63
C LEU A 93 0.33 21.58 9.50
N SER A 94 0.99 20.58 10.08
CA SER A 94 2.43 20.34 9.98
C SER A 94 2.73 18.86 9.79
N LEU A 95 3.78 18.52 9.03
CA LEU A 95 4.22 17.15 8.86
C LEU A 95 4.79 16.60 10.18
N SER A 96 4.43 15.36 10.52
CA SER A 96 5.14 14.58 11.51
C SER A 96 6.42 13.97 10.92
N GLU A 97 7.42 13.76 11.78
CA GLU A 97 8.69 13.10 11.42
C GLU A 97 8.74 11.63 11.91
N ASP A 98 7.58 11.02 12.17
CA ASP A 98 7.49 9.66 12.69
C ASP A 98 8.07 8.62 11.73
N GLN A 99 8.95 7.78 12.26
CA GLN A 99 9.70 6.81 11.45
C GLN A 99 8.85 5.68 10.88
N PHE A 100 7.74 5.30 11.55
CA PHE A 100 6.88 4.22 11.08
C PHE A 100 6.26 4.52 9.70
N LEU A 101 6.14 5.79 9.33
CA LEU A 101 5.58 6.24 8.04
C LEU A 101 6.44 5.86 6.83
N SER A 102 7.70 5.51 7.01
CA SER A 102 8.66 5.27 5.93
C SER A 102 8.66 3.85 5.36
N ASP A 103 7.92 2.91 5.96
CA ASP A 103 7.97 1.49 5.59
C ASP A 103 6.58 0.83 5.60
N LEU A 104 5.55 1.56 5.20
CA LEU A 104 4.19 1.03 5.13
C LEU A 104 3.90 0.24 3.84
N GLY A 105 4.82 0.26 2.88
CA GLY A 105 4.62 -0.35 1.56
C GLY A 105 3.70 0.48 0.66
N MET A 106 3.09 -0.16 -0.32
CA MET A 106 2.18 0.45 -1.29
C MET A 106 0.78 0.57 -0.70
N VAL A 107 0.59 1.56 0.18
CA VAL A 107 -0.66 1.76 0.92
C VAL A 107 -1.83 2.00 -0.05
N THR A 108 -2.91 1.28 0.15
CA THR A 108 -4.14 1.38 -0.62
C THR A 108 -5.30 1.93 0.18
N ASP A 109 -5.40 1.54 1.46
CA ASP A 109 -6.44 2.02 2.36
C ASP A 109 -5.98 1.97 3.82
N ALA A 110 -6.70 2.71 4.68
CA ALA A 110 -6.46 2.75 6.12
C ALA A 110 -7.73 3.20 6.85
N PHE A 111 -7.78 3.03 8.15
CA PHE A 111 -8.76 3.70 9.03
C PHE A 111 -8.21 3.84 10.45
N PHE A 112 -8.82 4.74 11.21
CA PHE A 112 -8.60 4.89 12.63
C PHE A 112 -9.70 4.19 13.42
N ILE A 113 -9.34 3.51 14.52
CA ILE A 113 -10.24 2.76 15.38
C ILE A 113 -9.60 2.52 16.75
N ASP A 114 -10.36 2.71 17.80
CA ASP A 114 -10.01 2.32 19.18
C ASP A 114 -10.24 0.80 19.34
N TYR A 115 -9.23 -0.03 18.94
CA TYR A 115 -9.41 -1.49 18.92
C TYR A 115 -9.29 -2.12 20.30
N ASP A 116 -8.54 -1.51 21.23
CA ASP A 116 -8.31 -2.02 22.58
C ASP A 116 -9.16 -1.30 23.66
N LYS A 117 -10.00 -0.36 23.24
CA LYS A 117 -10.94 0.39 24.07
C LYS A 117 -10.27 1.23 25.16
N ASP A 118 -9.07 1.75 24.86
CA ASP A 118 -8.32 2.64 25.78
C ASP A 118 -8.69 4.12 25.60
N GLY A 119 -9.45 4.46 24.56
CA GLY A 119 -9.95 5.79 24.26
C GLY A 119 -9.09 6.58 23.27
N ASP A 120 -7.98 6.01 22.79
CA ASP A 120 -7.15 6.55 21.72
C ASP A 120 -7.48 5.82 20.40
N GLU A 121 -7.62 6.51 19.28
CA GLU A 121 -7.86 5.84 18.00
C GLU A 121 -6.55 5.35 17.39
N ASP A 122 -6.46 4.04 17.14
CA ASP A 122 -5.33 3.33 16.56
C ASP A 122 -5.39 3.34 15.04
N LEU A 123 -4.25 3.15 14.39
CA LEU A 123 -4.17 3.15 12.94
C LEU A 123 -4.03 1.74 12.37
N TRP A 124 -5.00 1.33 11.54
CA TRP A 124 -4.93 0.15 10.69
C TRP A 124 -4.65 0.55 9.25
N VAL A 125 -3.70 -0.14 8.61
CA VAL A 125 -3.26 0.14 7.24
C VAL A 125 -3.20 -1.15 6.44
N VAL A 126 -3.70 -1.12 5.21
CA VAL A 126 -3.54 -2.18 4.21
C VAL A 126 -2.79 -1.67 2.98
N ALA A 127 -2.01 -2.56 2.37
CA ALA A 127 -1.17 -2.24 1.23
C ALA A 127 -1.13 -3.40 0.22
N GLU A 128 -0.77 -3.11 -1.02
CA GLU A 128 -0.45 -4.16 -1.99
C GLU A 128 0.91 -4.79 -1.68
N TRP A 129 1.03 -6.09 -1.97
CA TRP A 129 2.27 -6.88 -1.77
C TRP A 129 2.72 -6.95 -0.31
N ALA A 130 1.81 -6.79 0.63
CA ALA A 130 2.11 -6.69 2.03
C ALA A 130 1.08 -7.42 2.91
N LYS A 131 1.41 -7.53 4.18
CA LYS A 131 0.46 -7.80 5.26
C LYS A 131 -0.27 -6.50 5.62
N GLY A 132 -1.47 -6.60 6.21
CA GLY A 132 -2.06 -5.46 6.91
C GLY A 132 -1.26 -5.14 8.18
N ARG A 133 -1.26 -3.89 8.63
CA ARG A 133 -0.48 -3.46 9.80
C ARG A 133 -1.34 -2.64 10.74
N ILE A 134 -1.18 -2.89 12.04
CA ILE A 134 -1.86 -2.14 13.10
C ILE A 134 -0.84 -1.43 13.98
N PHE A 135 -1.11 -0.19 14.26
CA PHE A 135 -0.28 0.68 15.09
C PHE A 135 -1.13 1.20 16.24
N GLN A 136 -0.80 0.76 17.46
CA GLN A 136 -1.40 1.30 18.67
C GLN A 136 -0.97 2.76 18.84
N ASN A 137 -1.93 3.62 19.06
CA ASN A 137 -1.71 5.02 19.38
C ASN A 137 -1.66 5.21 20.90
N ASN A 138 -0.80 6.07 21.36
CA ASN A 138 -0.81 6.60 22.72
C ASN A 138 -0.62 8.11 22.63
N LYS A 139 -1.75 8.83 22.41
CA LYS A 139 -1.79 10.31 22.32
C LYS A 139 -0.81 10.90 21.29
N GLY A 140 -0.76 10.28 20.12
CA GLY A 140 0.09 10.69 19.00
C GLY A 140 1.42 9.93 18.89
N GLU A 141 1.72 9.01 19.81
CA GLU A 141 2.87 8.11 19.72
C GLU A 141 2.43 6.72 19.25
N PHE A 142 2.87 6.29 18.06
CA PHE A 142 2.46 5.04 17.43
C PHE A 142 3.47 3.91 17.67
N ILE A 143 2.97 2.73 18.07
CA ILE A 143 3.74 1.49 18.24
C ILE A 143 3.12 0.40 17.40
N GLU A 144 3.91 -0.25 16.54
CA GLU A 144 3.40 -1.36 15.74
C GLU A 144 3.19 -2.62 16.57
N LEU A 145 1.97 -3.18 16.51
CA LEU A 145 1.57 -4.41 17.20
C LEU A 145 1.16 -5.55 16.25
N THR A 146 1.43 -5.43 14.97
CA THR A 146 1.01 -6.43 13.96
C THR A 146 1.42 -7.85 14.31
N GLN A 147 2.68 -8.07 14.72
CA GLN A 147 3.17 -9.40 15.03
C GLN A 147 2.58 -10.00 16.31
N GLN A 148 2.17 -9.15 17.25
CA GLN A 148 1.57 -9.55 18.53
C GLN A 148 0.09 -9.91 18.37
N LEU A 149 -0.61 -9.24 17.48
CA LEU A 149 -2.06 -9.33 17.35
C LEU A 149 -2.54 -10.33 16.29
N PHE A 150 -1.72 -10.68 15.30
CA PHE A 150 -2.13 -11.59 14.23
C PHE A 150 -1.49 -12.97 14.36
N LEU A 151 -2.32 -14.02 14.40
CA LEU A 151 -1.88 -15.41 14.53
C LEU A 151 -1.18 -15.92 13.27
N ASP A 152 -1.81 -15.74 12.12
CA ASP A 152 -1.27 -16.04 10.80
C ASP A 152 -1.86 -15.06 9.80
N GLN A 153 -1.01 -14.20 9.28
CA GLN A 153 -1.47 -13.13 8.39
C GLN A 153 -0.93 -13.35 6.99
N PRO A 154 -1.83 -13.57 6.01
CA PRO A 154 -1.42 -13.69 4.62
C PRO A 154 -0.97 -12.32 4.07
N THR A 155 -0.05 -12.37 3.12
CA THR A 155 0.26 -11.25 2.26
C THR A 155 -0.75 -11.18 1.12
N GLY A 156 -1.22 -9.99 0.77
CA GLY A 156 -2.25 -9.77 -0.24
C GLY A 156 -1.96 -8.62 -1.19
N LEU A 157 -2.81 -8.51 -2.20
CA LEU A 157 -2.98 -7.30 -3.00
C LEU A 157 -4.20 -6.56 -2.47
N TRP A 158 -4.10 -6.12 -1.21
CA TRP A 158 -5.22 -5.50 -0.50
C TRP A 158 -5.59 -4.17 -1.16
N GLN A 159 -6.89 -3.91 -1.34
CA GLN A 159 -7.40 -2.72 -2.06
C GLN A 159 -8.21 -1.80 -1.17
N SER A 160 -8.89 -2.37 -0.18
CA SER A 160 -9.76 -1.61 0.72
C SER A 160 -9.87 -2.29 2.07
N THR A 161 -10.28 -1.54 3.08
CA THR A 161 -10.53 -2.08 4.41
C THR A 161 -11.59 -1.26 5.15
N THR A 162 -12.32 -1.92 6.07
CA THR A 162 -13.30 -1.26 6.93
C THR A 162 -13.48 -2.05 8.23
N PRO A 163 -13.68 -1.37 9.38
CA PRO A 163 -14.01 -2.03 10.63
C PRO A 163 -15.46 -2.50 10.61
N PHE A 164 -15.73 -3.67 11.16
CA PHE A 164 -17.09 -4.20 11.32
C PHE A 164 -17.12 -5.33 12.35
N ASP A 165 -18.10 -5.32 13.25
CA ASP A 165 -18.39 -6.43 14.18
C ASP A 165 -19.26 -7.44 13.43
N ILE A 166 -18.63 -8.49 12.86
CA ILE A 166 -19.30 -9.44 11.95
C ILE A 166 -20.14 -10.46 12.72
N ASP A 167 -19.65 -10.95 13.85
CA ASP A 167 -20.32 -12.01 14.64
C ASP A 167 -21.14 -11.46 15.81
N LEU A 168 -21.15 -10.15 16.01
CA LEU A 168 -21.93 -9.42 17.02
C LEU A 168 -21.50 -9.77 18.45
N ASP A 169 -20.23 -10.02 18.67
CA ASP A 169 -19.66 -10.29 19.98
C ASP A 169 -19.20 -9.00 20.72
N GLY A 170 -19.19 -7.87 20.02
CA GLY A 170 -18.85 -6.54 20.52
C GLY A 170 -17.38 -6.16 20.32
N ASP A 171 -16.58 -7.03 19.71
CA ASP A 171 -15.24 -6.72 19.27
C ASP A 171 -15.22 -6.32 17.77
N ILE A 172 -14.20 -5.63 17.33
CA ILE A 172 -14.14 -5.17 15.94
C ILE A 172 -13.27 -6.08 15.10
N ASP A 173 -13.86 -6.58 14.02
CA ASP A 173 -13.18 -7.30 12.95
C ASP A 173 -12.70 -6.32 11.87
N LEU A 174 -11.71 -6.76 11.10
CA LEU A 174 -11.09 -5.96 10.05
C LEU A 174 -11.44 -6.56 8.69
N VAL A 175 -12.48 -6.05 8.05
CA VAL A 175 -12.88 -6.49 6.70
C VAL A 175 -11.88 -5.97 5.67
N VAL A 176 -11.42 -6.84 4.77
CA VAL A 176 -10.42 -6.51 3.75
C VAL A 176 -10.85 -6.94 2.36
N GLY A 177 -10.78 -6.02 1.42
CA GLY A 177 -10.95 -6.27 -0.01
C GLY A 177 -9.62 -6.59 -0.67
N ASN A 178 -9.62 -7.59 -1.56
CA ASN A 178 -8.45 -7.99 -2.34
C ASN A 178 -8.81 -8.02 -3.83
N VAL A 179 -7.85 -8.23 -4.72
CA VAL A 179 -8.10 -8.30 -6.18
C VAL A 179 -9.04 -9.43 -6.60
N GLY A 180 -9.23 -10.43 -5.73
CA GLY A 180 -10.12 -11.57 -5.96
C GLY A 180 -9.52 -12.63 -6.89
N LEU A 181 -10.33 -13.68 -7.15
CA LEU A 181 -9.90 -14.81 -7.97
C LEU A 181 -10.25 -14.65 -9.47
N ASN A 182 -10.97 -13.59 -9.85
CA ASN A 182 -11.29 -13.31 -11.26
C ASN A 182 -10.13 -12.56 -11.94
N THR A 183 -8.95 -13.15 -11.89
CA THR A 183 -7.69 -12.62 -12.42
C THR A 183 -6.86 -13.75 -13.03
N LYS A 184 -5.80 -13.39 -13.77
CA LYS A 184 -4.80 -14.35 -14.24
C LYS A 184 -3.75 -14.68 -13.17
N TYR A 185 -3.73 -13.97 -12.04
CA TYR A 185 -2.83 -14.26 -10.95
C TYR A 185 -3.23 -15.56 -10.25
N THR A 186 -2.22 -16.27 -9.78
CA THR A 186 -2.37 -17.44 -8.91
C THR A 186 -1.46 -17.28 -7.70
N ALA A 187 -2.00 -17.51 -6.51
CA ALA A 187 -1.25 -17.40 -5.26
C ALA A 187 -1.73 -18.43 -4.25
N SER A 188 -0.83 -18.88 -3.41
CA SER A 188 -1.09 -19.66 -2.20
C SER A 188 0.11 -19.56 -1.26
N SER A 189 -0.06 -19.95 0.01
CA SER A 189 1.05 -19.97 0.98
C SER A 189 2.23 -20.85 0.53
N LYS A 190 1.95 -21.94 -0.22
CA LYS A 190 2.99 -22.83 -0.75
C LYS A 190 3.66 -22.28 -2.01
N PHE A 191 2.89 -21.60 -2.84
CA PHE A 191 3.32 -21.05 -4.13
C PHE A 191 2.80 -19.62 -4.27
N PRO A 192 3.41 -18.65 -3.58
CA PRO A 192 2.98 -17.25 -3.67
C PRO A 192 3.19 -16.68 -5.07
N LEU A 193 2.36 -15.71 -5.43
CA LEU A 193 2.67 -14.80 -6.53
C LEU A 193 3.91 -14.00 -6.13
N LYS A 194 4.89 -13.88 -7.01
CA LYS A 194 6.14 -13.17 -6.72
C LYS A 194 6.32 -11.94 -7.60
N MET A 195 6.94 -10.93 -7.03
CA MET A 195 7.49 -9.79 -7.74
C MET A 195 8.96 -9.63 -7.36
N TYR A 196 9.80 -9.45 -8.37
CA TYR A 196 11.21 -9.15 -8.21
C TYR A 196 11.46 -7.73 -8.68
N ARG A 197 12.11 -6.91 -7.88
CA ARG A 197 12.51 -5.55 -8.22
C ARG A 197 14.03 -5.49 -8.28
N THR A 198 14.59 -5.15 -9.45
CA THR A 198 16.03 -5.13 -9.67
C THR A 198 16.36 -4.45 -11.00
N ASP A 199 17.54 -3.83 -11.10
CA ASP A 199 18.10 -3.34 -12.37
C ASP A 199 18.66 -4.52 -13.17
N VAL A 200 17.84 -5.07 -14.06
CA VAL A 200 18.14 -6.31 -14.83
C VAL A 200 19.22 -6.09 -15.88
N ASP A 201 19.27 -4.91 -16.48
CA ASP A 201 20.17 -4.63 -17.62
C ASP A 201 21.29 -3.64 -17.28
N ASN A 202 21.42 -3.26 -16.01
CA ASN A 202 22.40 -2.32 -15.45
C ASN A 202 22.34 -0.93 -16.10
N ASN A 203 21.12 -0.45 -16.34
CA ASN A 203 20.88 0.88 -16.89
C ASN A 203 20.65 1.96 -15.81
N GLY A 204 20.62 1.58 -14.53
CA GLY A 204 20.38 2.44 -13.37
C GLY A 204 18.88 2.66 -13.07
N GLN A 205 17.98 1.91 -13.70
CA GLN A 205 16.56 1.88 -13.41
C GLN A 205 16.17 0.48 -12.93
N GLU A 206 15.33 0.43 -11.91
CA GLU A 206 14.82 -0.83 -11.39
C GLU A 206 13.59 -1.28 -12.19
N GLU A 207 13.58 -2.53 -12.63
CA GLU A 207 12.41 -3.15 -13.22
C GLU A 207 11.66 -4.02 -12.21
N THR A 208 10.36 -4.22 -12.45
CA THR A 208 9.53 -5.16 -11.70
C THR A 208 9.14 -6.35 -12.57
N LEU A 209 9.50 -7.55 -12.13
CA LEU A 209 9.25 -8.80 -12.83
C LEU A 209 8.25 -9.64 -12.03
N LEU A 210 7.04 -9.83 -12.57
CA LEU A 210 6.04 -10.68 -11.96
C LEU A 210 6.25 -12.15 -12.33
N ALA A 211 6.09 -13.06 -11.36
CA ALA A 211 6.25 -14.48 -11.56
C ALA A 211 5.14 -15.30 -10.90
N ILE A 212 4.59 -16.23 -11.66
CA ILE A 212 3.58 -17.21 -11.21
C ILE A 212 4.17 -18.62 -11.16
N ALA A 213 3.76 -19.39 -10.17
CA ALA A 213 4.18 -20.78 -10.06
C ALA A 213 3.29 -21.70 -10.91
N LYS A 214 3.92 -22.63 -11.63
CA LYS A 214 3.27 -23.78 -12.27
C LYS A 214 4.04 -25.03 -11.88
N GLU A 215 3.37 -25.96 -11.20
CA GLU A 215 3.99 -27.20 -10.70
C GLU A 215 5.26 -26.97 -9.87
N GLY A 216 5.29 -25.88 -9.10
CA GLY A 216 6.43 -25.53 -8.24
C GLY A 216 7.59 -24.80 -8.93
N VAL A 217 7.46 -24.51 -10.21
CA VAL A 217 8.44 -23.72 -10.98
C VAL A 217 7.86 -22.35 -11.31
N TYR A 218 8.65 -21.30 -11.12
CA TYR A 218 8.24 -19.92 -11.41
C TYR A 218 8.51 -19.53 -12.85
N TYR A 219 7.47 -18.99 -13.49
CA TYR A 219 7.48 -18.49 -14.86
C TYR A 219 7.12 -17.00 -14.87
N PRO A 220 7.62 -16.22 -15.83
CA PRO A 220 7.20 -14.82 -15.97
C PRO A 220 5.70 -14.76 -16.22
N PHE A 221 5.04 -13.81 -15.57
CA PHE A 221 3.64 -13.50 -15.81
C PHE A 221 3.46 -12.79 -17.16
N ASP A 222 4.35 -11.86 -17.46
CA ASP A 222 4.38 -11.11 -18.70
C ASP A 222 4.93 -11.95 -19.86
N ASP A 223 4.37 -11.74 -21.04
CA ASP A 223 4.88 -12.34 -22.27
C ASP A 223 6.18 -11.66 -22.74
N LYS A 224 6.78 -12.24 -23.80
CA LYS A 224 8.04 -11.74 -24.37
C LYS A 224 7.96 -10.29 -24.81
N ASP A 225 6.82 -9.86 -25.39
CA ASP A 225 6.71 -8.51 -25.95
C ASP A 225 6.62 -7.47 -24.83
N ARG A 226 5.84 -7.73 -23.80
CA ARG A 226 5.77 -6.87 -22.62
C ARG A 226 7.10 -6.74 -21.89
N LEU A 227 7.79 -7.86 -21.69
CA LEU A 227 9.15 -7.83 -21.13
C LEU A 227 10.12 -7.09 -22.04
N GLN A 228 9.95 -7.17 -23.35
CA GLN A 228 10.79 -6.44 -24.29
C GLN A 228 10.50 -4.94 -24.30
N GLU A 229 9.31 -4.49 -23.96
CA GLU A 229 9.00 -3.06 -23.77
C GLU A 229 9.80 -2.46 -22.60
N GLN A 230 9.94 -3.20 -21.51
CA GLN A 230 10.73 -2.78 -20.35
C GLN A 230 12.23 -2.99 -20.53
N LEU A 231 12.63 -4.14 -21.04
CA LEU A 231 14.00 -4.67 -21.08
C LEU A 231 14.54 -4.82 -22.51
N GLN A 232 14.30 -3.83 -23.37
CA GLN A 232 14.53 -3.88 -24.82
C GLN A 232 15.75 -4.68 -25.26
N SER A 233 16.94 -4.29 -24.79
CA SER A 233 18.20 -4.90 -25.23
C SER A 233 18.47 -6.25 -24.57
N PHE A 234 18.00 -6.45 -23.34
CA PHE A 234 18.22 -7.67 -22.56
C PHE A 234 17.45 -8.86 -23.14
N ILE A 235 16.15 -8.70 -23.39
CA ILE A 235 15.31 -9.76 -23.95
C ILE A 235 15.65 -10.03 -25.41
N ARG A 236 15.83 -8.99 -26.22
CA ARG A 236 16.14 -9.13 -27.66
C ARG A 236 17.46 -9.85 -27.92
N LYS A 237 18.50 -9.61 -27.11
CA LYS A 237 19.79 -10.29 -27.27
C LYS A 237 19.75 -11.78 -26.92
N ARG A 238 18.85 -12.18 -26.02
CA ARG A 238 18.74 -13.56 -25.54
C ARG A 238 17.74 -14.41 -26.32
N PHE A 239 16.66 -13.79 -26.81
CA PHE A 239 15.55 -14.49 -27.43
C PHE A 239 15.13 -13.82 -28.74
N ASN A 240 15.57 -14.36 -29.86
CA ASN A 240 15.28 -13.80 -31.19
C ASN A 240 13.82 -14.01 -31.60
N ASN A 241 13.18 -15.06 -31.13
CA ASN A 241 11.81 -15.42 -31.47
C ASN A 241 11.02 -15.91 -30.25
N TYR A 242 9.70 -16.12 -30.41
CA TYR A 242 8.84 -16.59 -29.34
C TYR A 242 9.14 -18.02 -28.88
N ILE A 243 9.53 -18.90 -29.79
CA ILE A 243 9.81 -20.31 -29.50
C ILE A 243 10.99 -20.44 -28.52
N ASP A 244 11.99 -19.59 -28.67
CA ASP A 244 13.16 -19.60 -27.79
C ASP A 244 12.83 -19.11 -26.37
N PHE A 245 11.78 -18.28 -26.23
CA PHE A 245 11.33 -17.73 -24.96
C PHE A 245 10.26 -18.60 -24.29
N ALA A 246 9.32 -19.15 -25.08
CA ALA A 246 8.13 -19.84 -24.57
C ALA A 246 8.49 -21.01 -23.64
N GLY A 247 7.80 -21.07 -22.49
CA GLY A 247 8.00 -22.13 -21.50
C GLY A 247 9.32 -22.07 -20.73
N LYS A 248 10.07 -20.98 -20.81
CA LYS A 248 11.27 -20.77 -20.01
C LYS A 248 10.90 -20.28 -18.60
N PRO A 249 11.45 -20.90 -17.55
CA PRO A 249 11.27 -20.40 -16.18
C PRO A 249 12.07 -19.11 -15.96
N MET A 250 11.72 -18.37 -14.89
CA MET A 250 12.38 -17.11 -14.49
C MET A 250 13.90 -17.24 -14.46
N GLU A 251 14.43 -18.29 -13.85
CA GLU A 251 15.88 -18.51 -13.75
C GLU A 251 16.57 -18.68 -15.11
N ALA A 252 15.89 -19.29 -16.08
CA ALA A 252 16.46 -19.48 -17.43
C ALA A 252 16.44 -18.18 -18.25
N ILE A 253 15.55 -17.25 -17.94
CA ILE A 253 15.44 -15.96 -18.63
C ILE A 253 16.39 -14.93 -18.02
N PHE A 254 16.34 -14.76 -16.71
CA PHE A 254 17.01 -13.67 -15.99
C PHE A 254 18.33 -14.11 -15.33
N GLY A 255 18.47 -15.40 -15.02
CA GLY A 255 19.62 -15.95 -14.28
C GLY A 255 19.37 -15.98 -12.77
N LYS A 256 20.00 -16.93 -12.09
CA LYS A 256 19.84 -17.10 -10.63
C LYS A 256 20.41 -15.94 -9.83
N GLU A 257 21.52 -15.37 -10.27
CA GLU A 257 22.20 -14.30 -9.55
C GLU A 257 21.38 -13.01 -9.52
N ILE A 258 20.77 -12.61 -10.65
CA ILE A 258 19.90 -11.44 -10.73
C ILE A 258 18.68 -11.62 -9.83
N LEU A 259 18.01 -12.78 -9.90
CA LEU A 259 16.82 -13.04 -9.10
C LEU A 259 17.13 -13.16 -7.59
N ALA A 260 18.30 -13.69 -7.23
CA ALA A 260 18.72 -13.79 -5.83
C ALA A 260 19.13 -12.43 -5.23
N GLY A 261 19.64 -11.52 -6.06
CA GLY A 261 20.00 -10.15 -5.65
C GLY A 261 18.81 -9.16 -5.66
N ALA A 262 17.68 -9.54 -6.27
CA ALA A 262 16.51 -8.70 -6.38
C ALA A 262 15.79 -8.53 -5.02
N GLU A 263 15.20 -7.38 -4.80
CA GLU A 263 14.19 -7.21 -3.77
C GLU A 263 12.96 -8.05 -4.15
N GLN A 264 12.44 -8.83 -3.20
CA GLN A 264 11.37 -9.79 -3.46
C GLN A 264 10.12 -9.46 -2.64
N PHE A 265 8.99 -9.46 -3.32
CA PHE A 265 7.67 -9.33 -2.73
C PHE A 265 6.85 -10.58 -3.03
N GLU A 266 6.03 -11.01 -2.07
CA GLU A 266 5.23 -12.22 -2.19
C GLU A 266 3.78 -11.95 -1.79
N VAL A 267 2.85 -12.55 -2.52
CA VAL A 267 1.42 -12.56 -2.21
C VAL A 267 0.97 -14.00 -2.08
N SER A 268 0.40 -14.34 -0.93
CA SER A 268 -0.07 -15.68 -0.62
C SER A 268 -1.59 -15.82 -0.70
N GLU A 269 -2.34 -14.70 -0.71
CA GLU A 269 -3.80 -14.67 -0.72
C GLU A 269 -4.33 -13.63 -1.71
N LEU A 270 -5.35 -14.02 -2.50
CA LEU A 270 -6.02 -13.13 -3.46
C LEU A 270 -7.50 -12.91 -3.13
N ARG A 271 -8.07 -13.71 -2.22
CA ARG A 271 -9.48 -13.57 -1.82
C ARG A 271 -9.66 -12.38 -0.89
N SER A 272 -10.79 -11.72 -1.00
CA SER A 272 -11.29 -10.83 0.05
C SER A 272 -11.76 -11.66 1.24
N GLY A 273 -11.82 -11.06 2.41
CA GLY A 273 -12.24 -11.71 3.64
C GLY A 273 -12.26 -10.72 4.79
N TYR A 274 -12.07 -11.24 5.98
CA TYR A 274 -11.92 -10.41 7.17
C TYR A 274 -10.94 -11.06 8.15
N PHE A 275 -10.36 -10.26 9.00
CA PHE A 275 -9.61 -10.74 10.16
C PHE A 275 -10.56 -10.72 11.34
N GLU A 276 -10.97 -11.91 11.80
CA GLU A 276 -11.79 -12.10 12.98
C GLU A 276 -10.96 -11.80 14.23
N ASN A 277 -11.49 -10.95 15.10
CA ASN A 277 -10.88 -10.66 16.39
C ASN A 277 -11.28 -11.76 17.37
N THR A 278 -10.33 -12.58 17.76
CA THR A 278 -10.55 -13.68 18.69
C THR A 278 -9.75 -13.48 19.98
N PRO A 279 -10.06 -14.18 21.08
CA PRO A 279 -9.26 -14.10 22.31
C PRO A 279 -7.78 -14.41 22.15
N GLU A 280 -7.42 -15.18 21.12
CA GLU A 280 -6.04 -15.55 20.79
C GLU A 280 -5.36 -14.52 19.84
N GLY A 281 -6.13 -13.61 19.23
CA GLY A 281 -5.69 -12.63 18.25
C GLY A 281 -6.45 -12.71 16.93
N TYR A 282 -6.11 -11.83 15.99
CA TYR A 282 -6.77 -11.76 14.68
C TYR A 282 -6.45 -12.97 13.81
N GLN A 283 -7.49 -13.61 13.27
CA GLN A 283 -7.40 -14.74 12.35
C GLN A 283 -8.04 -14.40 11.00
N PHE A 284 -7.35 -14.66 9.88
CA PHE A 284 -7.91 -14.41 8.55
C PHE A 284 -8.96 -15.45 8.15
N ILE A 285 -10.14 -14.99 7.79
CA ILE A 285 -11.28 -15.76 7.25
C ILE A 285 -11.57 -15.25 5.83
N PRO A 286 -11.31 -16.09 4.79
CA PRO A 286 -11.48 -15.68 3.38
C PRO A 286 -12.93 -15.82 2.89
#